data_68adcabc8e40b2f0830301c4a04d7ce6
#
_entry.id   68adcabc8e40b2f0830301c4a04d7ce6
#
_cell.length_a   1.000
_cell.length_b   1.000
_cell.length_c   1.000
_cell.angle_alpha   90.00
_cell.angle_beta   90.00
_cell.angle_gamma   90.00
#
_symmetry.space_group_name_H-M   'P 1'
#
loop_
_entity.id
_entity.type
_entity.pdbx_description
1 polymer ?
#
loop_
_entity_poly.entity_id
_entity_poly.type
_entity_poly.pdbx_seq_one_letter_code
_entity_poly.pdbx_strand_id
1 'polypeptide(L)'
;MESTKKVEIGGGRMNIEIVRGIMLPFLGTTLGASCVMFMKKEMNPMVQKAMTGFASGVMVAASIWSLLIPALEGSEELGHFMFFPAVIGFWVGMLFLLLLDHTIPHLHMNSEEAEGPKKNWKKTTMLMLAVTLHNIPEGMAVGVVYAGWAIGNGQITMMGTLALSLGIAIQNFPEGAIISMPLKEEGFSKPKAFLFGTLSGIVEPVAAIITVLLSEWILPILPYLLSFAAGAMMYVVVEELIPEMSEGEHSNLGTILFAFGFTLMLTLDVSLG
;
A
#
# COMPACT_ATOMS: atom_id res chain seq x y z
N MET A 1 7.81 -0.97 -33.62
CA MET A 1 8.45 -2.13 -32.97
C MET A 1 9.67 -1.60 -32.23
N GLU A 2 9.48 -1.09 -31.03
CA GLU A 2 10.55 -0.55 -30.19
C GLU A 2 11.15 -1.68 -29.38
N SER A 3 12.42 -1.94 -29.54
CA SER A 3 13.20 -2.93 -28.80
C SER A 3 13.27 -2.49 -27.34
N THR A 4 12.39 -2.99 -26.49
CA THR A 4 12.48 -2.83 -25.04
C THR A 4 13.80 -3.42 -24.56
N LYS A 5 14.71 -2.59 -24.07
CA LYS A 5 15.95 -3.01 -23.43
C LYS A 5 15.59 -3.86 -22.20
N LYS A 6 15.76 -5.17 -22.35
CA LYS A 6 15.59 -6.15 -21.26
C LYS A 6 16.84 -6.12 -20.41
N VAL A 7 16.68 -5.88 -19.12
CA VAL A 7 17.76 -6.06 -18.13
C VAL A 7 17.49 -7.40 -17.45
N GLU A 8 18.31 -8.40 -17.73
CA GLU A 8 18.26 -9.68 -17.01
C GLU A 8 19.00 -9.53 -15.69
N ILE A 9 18.26 -9.63 -14.59
CA ILE A 9 18.84 -9.71 -13.24
C ILE A 9 18.25 -10.97 -12.59
N GLY A 10 19.09 -12.00 -12.44
CA GLY A 10 18.79 -13.18 -11.62
C GLY A 10 17.54 -13.98 -12.03
N GLY A 11 17.33 -14.30 -13.31
CA GLY A 11 16.21 -15.12 -13.79
C GLY A 11 14.88 -14.37 -13.96
N GLY A 12 14.65 -13.26 -13.28
CA GLY A 12 13.47 -12.41 -13.46
C GLY A 12 13.66 -11.36 -14.57
N ARG A 13 12.68 -11.24 -15.48
CA ARG A 13 12.74 -10.26 -16.58
C ARG A 13 12.29 -8.88 -16.12
N MET A 14 13.19 -8.08 -15.56
CA MET A 14 12.93 -6.67 -15.30
C MET A 14 13.00 -5.87 -16.60
N ASN A 15 11.90 -5.26 -17.01
CA ASN A 15 11.86 -4.28 -18.10
C ASN A 15 11.61 -2.87 -17.54
N ILE A 16 11.76 -1.86 -18.39
CA ILE A 16 11.60 -0.46 -17.99
C ILE A 16 10.17 -0.16 -17.50
N GLU A 17 9.17 -0.88 -17.98
CA GLU A 17 7.76 -0.71 -17.62
C GLU A 17 7.52 -1.19 -16.19
N ILE A 18 8.09 -2.34 -15.81
CA ILE A 18 8.07 -2.86 -14.44
C ILE A 18 8.72 -1.85 -13.48
N VAL A 19 9.92 -1.36 -13.84
CA VAL A 19 10.62 -0.38 -12.99
C VAL A 19 9.80 0.90 -12.81
N ARG A 20 9.20 1.42 -13.89
CA ARG A 20 8.33 2.60 -13.81
C ARG A 20 7.12 2.36 -12.92
N GLY A 21 6.44 1.22 -13.08
CA GLY A 21 5.28 0.88 -12.29
C GLY A 21 5.60 0.71 -10.80
N ILE A 22 6.68 0.02 -10.48
CA ILE A 22 7.15 -0.18 -9.10
C ILE A 22 7.51 1.14 -8.41
N MET A 23 8.02 2.12 -9.18
CA MET A 23 8.41 3.42 -8.62
C MET A 23 7.23 4.38 -8.42
N LEU A 24 6.07 4.15 -9.04
CA LEU A 24 4.91 5.05 -8.93
C LEU A 24 4.41 5.23 -7.49
N PRO A 25 4.19 4.17 -6.68
CA PRO A 25 3.78 4.30 -5.29
C PRO A 25 4.75 5.17 -4.48
N PHE A 26 6.03 4.88 -4.55
CA PHE A 26 7.09 5.66 -3.88
C PHE A 26 7.10 7.14 -4.30
N LEU A 27 6.81 7.44 -5.56
CA LEU A 27 6.67 8.83 -6.02
C LEU A 27 5.45 9.50 -5.37
N GLY A 28 4.35 8.76 -5.17
CA GLY A 28 3.17 9.23 -4.43
C GLY A 28 3.54 9.64 -3.00
N THR A 29 4.18 8.76 -2.23
CA THR A 29 4.68 9.03 -0.87
C THR A 29 5.62 10.23 -0.85
N THR A 30 6.56 10.31 -1.80
CA THR A 30 7.52 11.42 -1.92
C THR A 30 6.82 12.76 -2.17
N LEU A 31 5.86 12.78 -3.09
CA LEU A 31 5.06 13.98 -3.39
C LEU A 31 4.24 14.40 -2.18
N GLY A 32 3.60 13.46 -1.48
CA GLY A 32 2.89 13.73 -0.23
C GLY A 32 3.80 14.31 0.84
N ALA A 33 4.95 13.67 1.07
CA ALA A 33 5.94 14.16 2.02
C ALA A 33 6.42 15.59 1.69
N SER A 34 6.43 15.98 0.41
CA SER A 34 6.83 17.33 0.00
C SER A 34 5.89 18.43 0.49
N CYS A 35 4.65 18.10 0.90
CA CYS A 35 3.69 19.05 1.46
C CYS A 35 4.26 19.78 2.70
N VAL A 36 5.13 19.13 3.47
CA VAL A 36 5.78 19.75 4.63
C VAL A 36 6.62 20.98 4.28
N MET A 37 7.16 21.06 3.04
CA MET A 37 7.94 22.21 2.59
C MET A 37 7.09 23.49 2.53
N PHE A 38 5.81 23.35 2.22
CA PHE A 38 4.85 24.44 2.10
C PHE A 38 4.08 24.69 3.41
N MET A 39 4.22 23.82 4.39
CA MET A 39 3.53 23.91 5.68
C MET A 39 3.92 25.19 6.42
N LYS A 40 2.92 25.94 6.86
CA LYS A 40 3.07 27.17 7.68
C LYS A 40 2.54 27.00 9.10
N LYS A 41 1.55 26.14 9.28
CA LYS A 41 0.86 25.86 10.54
C LYS A 41 0.72 24.34 10.69
N GLU A 42 0.26 23.90 11.83
CA GLU A 42 -0.13 22.50 12.10
C GLU A 42 -1.17 22.01 11.09
N MET A 43 -1.17 20.70 10.83
CA MET A 43 -2.14 20.08 9.94
C MET A 43 -3.54 20.17 10.55
N ASN A 44 -4.49 20.61 9.74
CA ASN A 44 -5.89 20.68 10.19
C ASN A 44 -6.45 19.25 10.35
N PRO A 45 -7.01 18.89 11.53
CA PRO A 45 -7.57 17.54 11.75
C PRO A 45 -8.63 17.12 10.73
N MET A 46 -9.41 18.06 10.21
CA MET A 46 -10.40 17.78 9.16
C MET A 46 -9.73 17.39 7.83
N VAL A 47 -8.57 17.99 7.51
CA VAL A 47 -7.79 17.61 6.33
C VAL A 47 -7.20 16.21 6.52
N GLN A 48 -6.68 15.91 7.71
CA GLN A 48 -6.18 14.57 8.05
C GLN A 48 -7.29 13.53 7.87
N LYS A 49 -8.46 13.71 8.49
CA LYS A 49 -9.63 12.81 8.30
C LYS A 49 -10.02 12.62 6.84
N ALA A 50 -10.01 13.69 6.06
CA ALA A 50 -10.31 13.64 4.64
C ALA A 50 -9.30 12.78 3.87
N MET A 51 -8.00 12.97 4.15
CA MET A 51 -6.90 12.26 3.51
C MET A 51 -6.92 10.77 3.89
N THR A 52 -7.08 10.45 5.17
CA THR A 52 -7.16 9.08 5.66
C THR A 52 -8.40 8.35 5.12
N GLY A 53 -9.57 9.01 5.11
CA GLY A 53 -10.77 8.46 4.51
C GLY A 53 -10.60 8.17 3.01
N PHE A 54 -10.01 9.10 2.27
CA PHE A 54 -9.74 8.93 0.85
C PHE A 54 -8.79 7.75 0.59
N ALA A 55 -7.67 7.67 1.30
CA ALA A 55 -6.71 6.56 1.18
C ALA A 55 -7.37 5.21 1.49
N SER A 56 -8.15 5.13 2.59
CA SER A 56 -8.90 3.91 2.95
C SER A 56 -9.83 3.43 1.83
N GLY A 57 -10.54 4.35 1.19
CA GLY A 57 -11.44 4.02 0.08
C GLY A 57 -10.69 3.45 -1.13
N VAL A 58 -9.57 4.05 -1.50
CA VAL A 58 -8.70 3.56 -2.58
C VAL A 58 -8.18 2.16 -2.26
N MET A 59 -7.66 1.95 -1.03
CA MET A 59 -7.13 0.64 -0.60
C MET A 59 -8.18 -0.46 -0.63
N VAL A 60 -9.41 -0.19 -0.16
CA VAL A 60 -10.50 -1.19 -0.19
C VAL A 60 -10.82 -1.58 -1.64
N ALA A 61 -10.97 -0.62 -2.54
CA ALA A 61 -11.26 -0.90 -3.93
C ALA A 61 -10.11 -1.69 -4.60
N ALA A 62 -8.85 -1.27 -4.41
CA ALA A 62 -7.67 -1.98 -4.92
C ALA A 62 -7.60 -3.43 -4.41
N SER A 63 -7.86 -3.65 -3.11
CA SER A 63 -7.87 -4.98 -2.52
C SER A 63 -8.89 -5.92 -3.18
N ILE A 64 -10.05 -5.39 -3.58
CA ILE A 64 -11.11 -6.18 -4.20
C ILE A 64 -10.82 -6.40 -5.68
N TRP A 65 -10.71 -5.32 -6.46
CA TRP A 65 -10.66 -5.40 -7.93
C TRP A 65 -9.30 -5.80 -8.47
N SER A 66 -8.22 -5.22 -7.95
CA SER A 66 -6.88 -5.51 -8.47
C SER A 66 -6.24 -6.76 -7.87
N LEU A 67 -6.75 -7.29 -6.73
CA LEU A 67 -6.11 -8.41 -6.04
C LEU A 67 -7.05 -9.62 -5.84
N LEU A 68 -8.21 -9.46 -5.16
CA LEU A 68 -9.09 -10.59 -4.86
C LEU A 68 -9.80 -11.14 -6.09
N ILE A 69 -10.30 -10.29 -6.98
CA ILE A 69 -10.96 -10.75 -8.22
C ILE A 69 -9.99 -11.53 -9.09
N PRO A 70 -8.78 -11.02 -9.43
CA PRO A 70 -7.78 -11.80 -10.18
C PRO A 70 -7.34 -13.09 -9.47
N ALA A 71 -7.32 -13.12 -8.13
CA ALA A 71 -7.04 -14.34 -7.39
C ALA A 71 -8.12 -15.42 -7.56
N LEU A 72 -9.39 -15.00 -7.56
CA LEU A 72 -10.52 -15.91 -7.81
C LEU A 72 -10.50 -16.42 -9.26
N GLU A 73 -10.35 -15.53 -10.23
CA GLU A 73 -10.26 -15.87 -11.66
C GLU A 73 -9.07 -16.79 -11.95
N GLY A 74 -7.90 -16.54 -11.30
CA GLY A 74 -6.73 -17.41 -11.37
C GLY A 74 -6.91 -18.80 -10.75
N SER A 75 -8.04 -19.04 -10.12
CA SER A 75 -8.40 -20.30 -9.44
C SER A 75 -9.59 -21.02 -10.07
N GLU A 76 -10.11 -20.58 -11.23
CA GLU A 76 -11.29 -21.13 -11.87
C GLU A 76 -11.22 -22.64 -12.13
N GLU A 77 -10.02 -23.18 -12.37
CA GLU A 77 -9.79 -24.62 -12.55
C GLU A 77 -10.23 -25.47 -11.35
N LEU A 78 -10.33 -24.87 -10.15
CA LEU A 78 -10.82 -25.53 -8.94
C LEU A 78 -12.35 -25.64 -8.87
N GLY A 79 -13.09 -25.10 -9.86
CA GLY A 79 -14.53 -25.13 -9.91
C GLY A 79 -15.18 -24.53 -8.65
N HIS A 80 -15.99 -25.32 -7.92
CA HIS A 80 -16.66 -24.86 -6.71
C HIS A 80 -15.70 -24.47 -5.57
N PHE A 81 -14.44 -24.87 -5.63
CA PHE A 81 -13.41 -24.55 -4.63
C PHE A 81 -12.51 -23.38 -5.03
N MET A 82 -12.85 -22.62 -6.08
CA MET A 82 -12.06 -21.46 -6.55
C MET A 82 -11.84 -20.39 -5.48
N PHE A 83 -12.72 -20.31 -4.48
CA PHE A 83 -12.59 -19.38 -3.36
C PHE A 83 -11.47 -19.78 -2.36
N PHE A 84 -11.01 -21.02 -2.38
CA PHE A 84 -10.11 -21.56 -1.35
C PHE A 84 -8.77 -20.86 -1.30
N PRO A 85 -8.04 -20.64 -2.43
CA PRO A 85 -6.81 -19.85 -2.43
C PRO A 85 -7.03 -18.43 -1.94
N ALA A 86 -8.13 -17.79 -2.37
CA ALA A 86 -8.47 -16.42 -1.98
C ALA A 86 -8.70 -16.30 -0.46
N VAL A 87 -9.49 -17.21 0.12
CA VAL A 87 -9.78 -17.20 1.56
C VAL A 87 -8.53 -17.48 2.39
N ILE A 88 -7.74 -18.49 2.01
CA ILE A 88 -6.50 -18.83 2.75
C ILE A 88 -5.50 -17.67 2.66
N GLY A 89 -5.22 -17.19 1.45
CA GLY A 89 -4.27 -16.09 1.26
C GLY A 89 -4.68 -14.85 2.07
N PHE A 90 -5.95 -14.47 2.00
CA PHE A 90 -6.48 -13.32 2.74
C PHE A 90 -6.27 -13.46 4.26
N TRP A 91 -6.64 -14.60 4.85
CA TRP A 91 -6.43 -14.83 6.27
C TRP A 91 -4.94 -14.85 6.65
N VAL A 92 -4.08 -15.43 5.82
CA VAL A 92 -2.63 -15.43 6.09
C VAL A 92 -2.09 -14.01 6.04
N GLY A 93 -2.55 -13.16 5.12
CA GLY A 93 -2.18 -11.74 5.06
C GLY A 93 -2.61 -10.95 6.30
N MET A 94 -3.88 -11.11 6.71
CA MET A 94 -4.42 -10.51 7.94
C MET A 94 -3.60 -10.92 9.18
N LEU A 95 -3.37 -12.23 9.35
CA LEU A 95 -2.63 -12.76 10.50
C LEU A 95 -1.15 -12.39 10.47
N PHE A 96 -0.57 -12.22 9.30
CA PHE A 96 0.80 -11.75 9.15
C PHE A 96 0.97 -10.32 9.69
N LEU A 97 0.08 -9.40 9.32
CA LEU A 97 0.12 -8.03 9.84
C LEU A 97 -0.17 -8.00 11.35
N LEU A 98 -1.18 -8.74 11.82
CA LEU A 98 -1.46 -8.88 13.24
C LEU A 98 -0.23 -9.38 14.02
N LEU A 99 0.53 -10.34 13.46
CA LEU A 99 1.77 -10.82 14.07
C LEU A 99 2.85 -9.74 14.11
N LEU A 100 3.00 -8.96 13.03
CA LEU A 100 3.96 -7.84 12.98
C LEU A 100 3.63 -6.80 14.04
N ASP A 101 2.37 -6.40 14.17
CA ASP A 101 1.91 -5.46 15.18
C ASP A 101 2.22 -5.91 16.60
N HIS A 102 2.04 -7.20 16.90
CA HIS A 102 2.38 -7.74 18.21
C HIS A 102 3.87 -7.89 18.47
N THR A 103 4.69 -8.00 17.43
CA THR A 103 6.14 -8.31 17.57
C THR A 103 7.04 -7.09 17.40
N ILE A 104 6.58 -6.05 16.70
CA ILE A 104 7.37 -4.85 16.42
C ILE A 104 6.82 -3.67 17.23
N PRO A 105 7.66 -2.99 18.05
CA PRO A 105 7.23 -1.80 18.77
C PRO A 105 6.89 -0.70 17.77
N HIS A 106 5.62 -0.30 17.72
CA HIS A 106 5.15 0.77 16.85
C HIS A 106 4.11 1.63 17.57
N LEU A 107 3.75 2.76 17.00
CA LEU A 107 2.81 3.71 17.57
C LEU A 107 1.91 4.25 16.48
N HIS A 108 0.61 4.17 16.69
CA HIS A 108 -0.35 4.83 15.82
C HIS A 108 -0.35 6.35 16.07
N MET A 109 -0.71 7.13 15.05
CA MET A 109 -0.46 8.58 15.01
C MET A 109 -1.08 9.32 16.19
N ASN A 110 -2.27 8.95 16.62
CA ASN A 110 -3.02 9.61 17.69
C ASN A 110 -3.03 8.81 19.01
N SER A 111 -2.23 7.74 19.10
CA SER A 111 -2.09 6.97 20.33
C SER A 111 -0.95 7.50 21.20
N GLU A 112 -1.15 7.51 22.51
CA GLU A 112 -0.09 7.76 23.51
C GLU A 112 0.57 6.46 23.97
N GLU A 113 -0.08 5.32 23.75
CA GLU A 113 0.40 4.01 24.14
C GLU A 113 0.97 3.28 22.91
N ALA A 114 2.24 2.85 23.01
CA ALA A 114 2.89 2.06 21.98
C ALA A 114 2.41 0.62 22.02
N GLU A 115 2.15 0.04 20.86
CA GLU A 115 1.85 -1.37 20.69
C GLU A 115 3.12 -2.21 20.53
N GLY A 116 3.00 -3.54 20.74
CA GLY A 116 4.13 -4.45 20.69
C GLY A 116 5.00 -4.43 21.96
N PRO A 117 6.22 -4.98 21.92
CA PRO A 117 7.11 -5.07 23.08
C PRO A 117 7.54 -3.70 23.59
N LYS A 118 7.40 -3.44 24.89
CA LYS A 118 7.79 -2.17 25.52
C LYS A 118 9.27 -1.89 25.31
N LYS A 119 9.57 -0.87 24.51
CA LYS A 119 10.93 -0.35 24.31
C LYS A 119 10.94 1.17 24.45
N ASN A 120 12.03 1.71 25.00
CA ASN A 120 12.22 3.16 25.15
C ASN A 120 12.69 3.81 23.83
N TRP A 121 11.95 3.56 22.75
CA TRP A 121 12.22 4.22 21.47
C TRP A 121 11.50 5.57 21.41
N LYS A 122 12.03 6.49 20.63
CA LYS A 122 11.39 7.78 20.41
C LYS A 122 10.06 7.57 19.70
N LYS A 123 9.04 8.35 20.08
CA LYS A 123 7.71 8.35 19.46
C LYS A 123 7.80 8.38 17.92
N THR A 124 8.61 9.29 17.39
CA THR A 124 8.89 9.43 15.95
C THR A 124 9.38 8.14 15.28
N THR A 125 10.28 7.39 15.95
CA THR A 125 10.79 6.12 15.41
C THR A 125 9.69 5.07 15.33
N MET A 126 8.81 5.01 16.33
CA MET A 126 7.71 4.06 16.38
C MET A 126 6.63 4.39 15.32
N LEU A 127 6.31 5.68 15.13
CA LEU A 127 5.43 6.14 14.05
C LEU A 127 5.97 5.77 12.67
N MET A 128 7.26 6.02 12.43
CA MET A 128 7.88 5.64 11.15
C MET A 128 7.87 4.13 10.92
N LEU A 129 8.05 3.32 11.97
CA LEU A 129 7.99 1.87 11.84
C LEU A 129 6.58 1.40 11.51
N ALA A 130 5.54 1.93 12.15
CA ALA A 130 4.15 1.63 11.83
C ALA A 130 3.94 1.74 10.32
N VAL A 131 4.11 2.94 9.76
CA VAL A 131 3.89 3.17 8.32
C VAL A 131 4.80 2.33 7.42
N THR A 132 6.08 2.15 7.81
CA THR A 132 6.99 1.29 7.03
C THR A 132 6.48 -0.16 6.95
N LEU A 133 5.89 -0.67 8.03
CA LEU A 133 5.30 -2.01 8.06
C LEU A 133 4.09 -2.14 7.14
N HIS A 134 3.27 -1.09 7.06
CA HIS A 134 2.08 -1.06 6.20
C HIS A 134 2.42 -0.96 4.72
N ASN A 135 3.49 -0.26 4.38
CA ASN A 135 3.96 -0.11 3.00
C ASN A 135 4.59 -1.40 2.43
N ILE A 136 4.97 -2.39 3.28
CA ILE A 136 5.47 -3.69 2.79
C ILE A 136 4.40 -4.43 1.96
N PRO A 137 3.17 -4.66 2.46
CA PRO A 137 2.10 -5.29 1.68
C PRO A 137 1.76 -4.55 0.38
N GLU A 138 1.81 -3.23 0.37
CA GLU A 138 1.56 -2.41 -0.82
C GLU A 138 2.62 -2.65 -1.89
N GLY A 139 3.88 -2.61 -1.50
CA GLY A 139 4.99 -2.96 -2.40
C GLY A 139 4.89 -4.41 -2.89
N MET A 140 4.51 -5.35 -2.02
CA MET A 140 4.29 -6.75 -2.42
C MET A 140 3.12 -6.85 -3.40
N ALA A 141 2.00 -6.16 -3.19
CA ALA A 141 0.85 -6.15 -4.10
C ALA A 141 1.27 -5.72 -5.51
N VAL A 142 1.97 -4.59 -5.63
CA VAL A 142 2.54 -4.12 -6.90
C VAL A 142 3.48 -5.18 -7.51
N GLY A 143 4.39 -5.74 -6.70
CA GLY A 143 5.33 -6.75 -7.14
C GLY A 143 4.64 -8.02 -7.68
N VAL A 144 3.60 -8.50 -7.00
CA VAL A 144 2.85 -9.72 -7.38
C VAL A 144 2.13 -9.53 -8.72
N VAL A 145 1.44 -8.39 -8.93
CA VAL A 145 0.73 -8.15 -10.19
C VAL A 145 1.71 -7.96 -11.35
N TYR A 146 2.84 -7.25 -11.16
CA TYR A 146 3.87 -7.14 -12.19
C TYR A 146 4.57 -8.47 -12.47
N ALA A 147 4.80 -9.29 -11.46
CA ALA A 147 5.30 -10.65 -11.65
C ALA A 147 4.32 -11.48 -12.47
N GLY A 148 3.03 -11.48 -12.12
CA GLY A 148 1.97 -12.17 -12.85
C GLY A 148 1.87 -11.74 -14.31
N TRP A 149 1.90 -10.43 -14.57
CA TRP A 149 1.92 -9.90 -15.94
C TRP A 149 3.18 -10.33 -16.72
N ALA A 150 4.36 -10.23 -16.10
CA ALA A 150 5.63 -10.54 -16.77
C ALA A 150 5.77 -11.99 -17.23
N ILE A 151 5.12 -12.92 -16.52
CA ILE A 151 5.10 -14.35 -16.86
C ILE A 151 3.97 -14.71 -17.84
N GLY A 152 3.14 -13.74 -18.23
CA GLY A 152 2.04 -13.93 -19.19
C GLY A 152 0.80 -14.57 -18.60
N ASN A 153 0.51 -14.32 -17.32
CA ASN A 153 -0.79 -14.69 -16.74
C ASN A 153 -1.89 -13.90 -17.47
N GLY A 154 -2.78 -14.62 -18.16
CA GLY A 154 -3.77 -14.02 -19.07
C GLY A 154 -4.83 -13.14 -18.37
N GLN A 155 -4.94 -13.22 -17.05
CA GLN A 155 -5.90 -12.45 -16.24
C GLN A 155 -5.30 -11.14 -15.74
N ILE A 156 -3.98 -10.97 -15.78
CA ILE A 156 -3.30 -9.75 -15.33
C ILE A 156 -2.80 -8.98 -16.55
N THR A 157 -3.45 -7.86 -16.86
CA THR A 157 -3.09 -7.00 -17.98
C THR A 157 -2.01 -5.97 -17.58
N MET A 158 -1.28 -5.45 -18.55
CA MET A 158 -0.36 -4.32 -18.31
C MET A 158 -1.10 -3.08 -17.79
N MET A 159 -2.29 -2.83 -18.30
CA MET A 159 -3.08 -1.66 -17.89
C MET A 159 -3.65 -1.87 -16.48
N GLY A 160 -4.05 -3.08 -16.10
CA GLY A 160 -4.47 -3.42 -14.74
C GLY A 160 -3.31 -3.26 -13.73
N THR A 161 -2.08 -3.70 -14.08
CA THR A 161 -0.91 -3.46 -13.22
C THR A 161 -0.63 -1.97 -13.04
N LEU A 162 -0.80 -1.18 -14.09
CA LEU A 162 -0.65 0.27 -14.03
C LEU A 162 -1.76 0.93 -13.21
N ALA A 163 -3.01 0.47 -13.33
CA ALA A 163 -4.15 0.94 -12.54
C ALA A 163 -3.90 0.77 -11.04
N LEU A 164 -3.44 -0.42 -10.62
CA LEU A 164 -3.07 -0.68 -9.23
C LEU A 164 -1.94 0.25 -8.77
N SER A 165 -0.86 0.35 -9.55
CA SER A 165 0.28 1.22 -9.19
C SER A 165 -0.11 2.69 -9.07
N LEU A 166 -0.98 3.19 -9.95
CA LEU A 166 -1.52 4.55 -9.87
C LEU A 166 -2.44 4.72 -8.66
N GLY A 167 -3.30 3.75 -8.39
CA GLY A 167 -4.16 3.76 -7.21
C GLY A 167 -3.36 3.85 -5.92
N ILE A 168 -2.35 2.98 -5.77
CA ILE A 168 -1.45 3.01 -4.61
C ILE A 168 -0.66 4.33 -4.57
N ALA A 169 -0.16 4.85 -5.69
CA ALA A 169 0.50 6.15 -5.72
C ALA A 169 -0.41 7.30 -5.26
N ILE A 170 -1.69 7.26 -5.62
CA ILE A 170 -2.69 8.26 -5.25
C ILE A 170 -2.99 8.20 -3.73
N GLN A 171 -3.12 7.01 -3.15
CA GLN A 171 -3.33 6.85 -1.69
C GLN A 171 -2.08 7.19 -0.87
N ASN A 172 -0.90 6.90 -1.38
CA ASN A 172 0.38 7.18 -0.73
C ASN A 172 0.69 8.68 -0.66
N PHE A 173 0.07 9.50 -1.49
CA PHE A 173 0.20 10.95 -1.36
C PHE A 173 -0.35 11.46 -0.01
N PRO A 174 -1.58 11.14 0.42
CA PRO A 174 -2.01 11.35 1.80
C PRO A 174 -1.02 10.83 2.84
N GLU A 175 -0.58 9.60 2.73
CA GLU A 175 0.28 8.95 3.72
C GLU A 175 1.62 9.67 3.90
N GLY A 176 2.30 10.02 2.81
CA GLY A 176 3.53 10.79 2.87
C GLY A 176 3.37 12.16 3.56
N ALA A 177 2.23 12.83 3.36
CA ALA A 177 1.90 14.09 4.03
C ALA A 177 1.62 13.87 5.52
N ILE A 178 0.82 12.85 5.86
CA ILE A 178 0.44 12.47 7.22
C ILE A 178 1.67 12.12 8.07
N ILE A 179 2.73 11.57 7.48
CA ILE A 179 3.99 11.29 8.20
C ILE A 179 4.85 12.53 8.33
N SER A 180 5.09 13.24 7.22
CA SER A 180 6.07 14.32 7.19
C SER A 180 5.63 15.57 7.97
N MET A 181 4.33 15.86 8.00
CA MET A 181 3.81 17.08 8.64
C MET A 181 3.89 17.01 10.17
N PRO A 182 3.47 15.94 10.88
CA PRO A 182 3.67 15.81 12.32
C PRO A 182 5.14 15.80 12.74
N LEU A 183 6.04 15.23 11.94
CA LEU A 183 7.48 15.31 12.22
C LEU A 183 7.96 16.76 12.31
N LYS A 184 7.41 17.65 11.49
CA LYS A 184 7.72 19.07 11.57
C LYS A 184 7.15 19.69 12.85
N GLU A 185 5.97 19.27 13.31
CA GLU A 185 5.35 19.71 14.56
C GLU A 185 6.17 19.28 15.78
N GLU A 186 6.76 18.10 15.75
CA GLU A 186 7.69 17.60 16.77
C GLU A 186 9.08 18.30 16.76
N GLY A 187 9.28 19.33 15.90
CA GLY A 187 10.48 20.18 15.90
C GLY A 187 11.54 19.78 14.89
N PHE A 188 11.29 18.81 14.00
CA PHE A 188 12.21 18.53 12.91
C PHE A 188 12.25 19.69 11.92
N SER A 189 13.42 19.92 11.29
CA SER A 189 13.49 20.86 10.17
C SER A 189 12.70 20.31 8.97
N LYS A 190 12.09 21.17 8.14
CA LYS A 190 11.34 20.77 6.96
C LYS A 190 12.08 19.79 6.06
N PRO A 191 13.39 19.99 5.72
CA PRO A 191 14.13 19.02 4.91
C PRO A 191 14.28 17.65 5.57
N LYS A 192 14.45 17.60 6.92
CA LYS A 192 14.50 16.32 7.64
C LYS A 192 13.15 15.63 7.68
N ALA A 193 12.07 16.37 7.95
CA ALA A 193 10.72 15.82 7.94
C ALA A 193 10.35 15.29 6.54
N PHE A 194 10.67 16.02 5.48
CA PHE A 194 10.54 15.55 4.10
C PHE A 194 11.33 14.27 3.85
N LEU A 195 12.61 14.24 4.24
CA LEU A 195 13.46 13.07 4.03
C LEU A 195 12.90 11.83 4.74
N PHE A 196 12.47 11.96 5.98
CA PHE A 196 11.90 10.84 6.74
C PHE A 196 10.55 10.38 6.16
N GLY A 197 9.66 11.32 5.78
CA GLY A 197 8.42 10.98 5.08
C GLY A 197 8.66 10.28 3.73
N THR A 198 9.68 10.67 2.98
CA THR A 198 10.08 9.96 1.75
C THR A 198 10.65 8.57 2.04
N LEU A 199 11.51 8.45 3.07
CA LEU A 199 12.15 7.18 3.41
C LEU A 199 11.14 6.13 3.95
N SER A 200 10.00 6.53 4.51
CA SER A 200 8.97 5.57 4.93
C SER A 200 8.42 4.76 3.74
N GLY A 201 8.35 5.36 2.54
CA GLY A 201 7.91 4.69 1.33
C GLY A 201 8.98 3.87 0.60
N ILE A 202 10.25 3.93 1.00
CA ILE A 202 11.33 3.21 0.26
C ILE A 202 11.15 1.69 0.31
N VAL A 203 10.46 1.19 1.30
CA VAL A 203 10.17 -0.24 1.45
C VAL A 203 9.27 -0.78 0.34
N GLU A 204 8.41 0.05 -0.26
CA GLU A 204 7.51 -0.33 -1.35
C GLU A 204 8.28 -0.82 -2.59
N PRO A 205 9.15 -0.01 -3.23
CA PRO A 205 9.92 -0.48 -4.37
C PRO A 205 10.85 -1.64 -3.99
N VAL A 206 11.38 -1.68 -2.77
CA VAL A 206 12.22 -2.80 -2.32
C VAL A 206 11.40 -4.10 -2.26
N ALA A 207 10.23 -4.09 -1.61
CA ALA A 207 9.35 -5.25 -1.52
C ALA A 207 8.86 -5.68 -2.92
N ALA A 208 8.49 -4.73 -3.78
CA ALA A 208 8.06 -5.01 -5.14
C ALA A 208 9.18 -5.65 -5.98
N ILE A 209 10.41 -5.12 -5.92
CA ILE A 209 11.57 -5.70 -6.62
C ILE A 209 11.85 -7.12 -6.15
N ILE A 210 11.87 -7.35 -4.83
CA ILE A 210 12.08 -8.70 -4.28
C ILE A 210 11.01 -9.66 -4.80
N THR A 211 9.75 -9.24 -4.80
CA THR A 211 8.62 -10.03 -5.29
C THR A 211 8.77 -10.36 -6.78
N VAL A 212 9.12 -9.38 -7.62
CA VAL A 212 9.34 -9.63 -9.06
C VAL A 212 10.53 -10.56 -9.30
N LEU A 213 11.62 -10.44 -8.54
CA LEU A 213 12.78 -11.33 -8.65
C LEU A 213 12.46 -12.79 -8.27
N LEU A 214 11.48 -12.98 -7.38
CA LEU A 214 10.98 -14.30 -6.97
C LEU A 214 9.84 -14.84 -7.85
N SER A 215 9.56 -14.21 -8.99
CA SER A 215 8.39 -14.50 -9.84
C SER A 215 8.26 -15.98 -10.25
N GLU A 216 9.36 -16.70 -10.49
CA GLU A 216 9.33 -18.13 -10.82
C GLU A 216 8.75 -19.00 -9.70
N TRP A 217 9.00 -18.61 -8.45
CA TRP A 217 8.46 -19.26 -7.24
C TRP A 217 7.03 -18.82 -6.92
N ILE A 218 6.67 -17.63 -7.37
CA ILE A 218 5.39 -16.97 -7.12
C ILE A 218 4.29 -17.55 -8.01
N LEU A 219 4.60 -17.89 -9.27
CA LEU A 219 3.62 -18.34 -10.24
C LEU A 219 2.68 -19.45 -9.75
N PRO A 220 3.16 -20.56 -9.15
CA PRO A 220 2.29 -21.65 -8.71
C PRO A 220 1.34 -21.27 -7.58
N ILE A 221 1.66 -20.20 -6.83
CA ILE A 221 0.92 -19.74 -5.64
C ILE A 221 0.37 -18.32 -5.83
N LEU A 222 0.32 -17.83 -7.07
CA LEU A 222 -0.08 -16.45 -7.39
C LEU A 222 -1.44 -16.06 -6.78
N PRO A 223 -2.52 -16.87 -6.87
CA PRO A 223 -3.80 -16.53 -6.24
C PRO A 223 -3.71 -16.36 -4.71
N TYR A 224 -2.88 -17.16 -4.05
CA TYR A 224 -2.65 -17.01 -2.61
C TYR A 224 -1.91 -15.72 -2.26
N LEU A 225 -0.94 -15.31 -3.09
CA LEU A 225 -0.15 -14.09 -2.84
C LEU A 225 -0.92 -12.82 -3.16
N LEU A 226 -1.73 -12.82 -4.22
CA LEU A 226 -2.67 -11.71 -4.49
C LEU A 226 -3.61 -11.52 -3.31
N SER A 227 -4.21 -12.60 -2.83
CA SER A 227 -5.14 -12.56 -1.69
C SER A 227 -4.43 -12.25 -0.37
N PHE A 228 -3.19 -12.67 -0.19
CA PHE A 228 -2.35 -12.31 0.95
C PHE A 228 -2.15 -10.78 1.00
N ALA A 229 -1.76 -10.17 -0.12
CA ALA A 229 -1.60 -8.72 -0.20
C ALA A 229 -2.93 -8.00 0.10
N ALA A 230 -4.05 -8.48 -0.46
CA ALA A 230 -5.37 -7.92 -0.18
C ALA A 230 -5.74 -8.02 1.32
N GLY A 231 -5.48 -9.18 1.96
CA GLY A 231 -5.75 -9.38 3.38
C GLY A 231 -4.90 -8.46 4.26
N ALA A 232 -3.62 -8.32 3.96
CA ALA A 232 -2.72 -7.43 4.66
C ALA A 232 -3.14 -5.95 4.51
N MET A 233 -3.49 -5.50 3.29
CA MET A 233 -4.03 -4.15 3.07
C MET A 233 -5.34 -3.91 3.81
N MET A 234 -6.26 -4.89 3.83
CA MET A 234 -7.51 -4.78 4.58
C MET A 234 -7.30 -4.74 6.09
N TYR A 235 -6.25 -5.38 6.62
CA TYR A 235 -5.85 -5.24 8.02
C TYR A 235 -5.54 -3.77 8.34
N VAL A 236 -4.67 -3.13 7.57
CA VAL A 236 -4.30 -1.71 7.73
C VAL A 236 -5.54 -0.80 7.67
N VAL A 237 -6.43 -1.04 6.71
CA VAL A 237 -7.66 -0.24 6.58
C VAL A 237 -8.52 -0.32 7.83
N VAL A 238 -8.72 -1.52 8.36
CA VAL A 238 -9.66 -1.75 9.49
C VAL A 238 -9.04 -1.36 10.81
N GLU A 239 -7.76 -1.69 11.03
CA GLU A 239 -7.06 -1.45 12.29
C GLU A 239 -6.62 0.00 12.48
N GLU A 240 -6.28 0.69 11.39
CA GLU A 240 -5.70 2.02 11.48
C GLU A 240 -6.51 3.09 10.80
N LEU A 241 -6.72 2.96 9.48
CA LEU A 241 -7.24 4.08 8.71
C LEU A 241 -8.71 4.40 9.04
N ILE A 242 -9.56 3.39 9.27
CA ILE A 242 -10.96 3.61 9.66
C ILE A 242 -11.07 4.22 11.06
N PRO A 243 -10.39 3.72 12.10
CA PRO A 243 -10.33 4.39 13.40
C PRO A 243 -9.84 5.84 13.30
N GLU A 244 -8.71 6.08 12.60
CA GLU A 244 -8.13 7.41 12.46
C GLU A 244 -9.08 8.41 11.78
N MET A 245 -9.74 8.03 10.68
CA MET A 245 -10.69 8.92 10.01
C MET A 245 -11.94 9.21 10.84
N SER A 246 -12.22 8.37 11.85
CA SER A 246 -13.41 8.49 12.72
C SER A 246 -13.13 9.20 14.04
N GLU A 247 -11.86 9.45 14.37
CA GLU A 247 -11.43 10.02 15.63
C GLU A 247 -11.91 11.46 15.86
N GLY A 248 -12.10 11.87 17.15
CA GLY A 248 -12.47 13.22 17.56
C GLY A 248 -13.92 13.58 17.25
N GLU A 249 -14.20 14.85 16.91
CA GLU A 249 -15.56 15.31 16.64
C GLU A 249 -16.18 14.58 15.44
N HIS A 250 -17.47 14.21 15.57
CA HIS A 250 -18.19 13.54 14.51
C HIS A 250 -18.22 14.38 13.22
N SER A 251 -17.85 13.77 12.11
CA SER A 251 -17.87 14.41 10.79
C SER A 251 -18.10 13.35 9.70
N ASN A 252 -18.96 13.67 8.76
CA ASN A 252 -19.19 12.82 7.59
C ASN A 252 -18.07 12.93 6.52
N LEU A 253 -17.08 13.81 6.76
CA LEU A 253 -16.05 14.12 5.74
C LEU A 253 -15.22 12.89 5.41
N GLY A 254 -14.75 12.14 6.42
CA GLY A 254 -14.01 10.89 6.21
C GLY A 254 -14.79 9.89 5.37
N THR A 255 -16.08 9.67 5.70
CA THR A 255 -16.97 8.76 4.96
C THR A 255 -17.19 9.21 3.51
N ILE A 256 -17.38 10.51 3.26
CA ILE A 256 -17.55 11.04 1.90
C ILE A 256 -16.27 10.85 1.09
N LEU A 257 -15.11 11.15 1.68
CA LEU A 257 -13.83 10.99 1.01
C LEU A 257 -13.47 9.50 0.83
N PHE A 258 -13.85 8.61 1.75
CA PHE A 258 -13.78 7.17 1.54
C PHE A 258 -14.57 6.74 0.30
N ALA A 259 -15.82 7.16 0.18
CA ALA A 259 -16.64 6.84 -0.99
C ALA A 259 -16.04 7.41 -2.29
N PHE A 260 -15.45 8.61 -2.22
CA PHE A 260 -14.78 9.21 -3.36
C PHE A 260 -13.51 8.44 -3.76
N GLY A 261 -12.65 8.08 -2.81
CA GLY A 261 -11.45 7.27 -3.05
C GLY A 261 -11.79 5.89 -3.63
N PHE A 262 -12.79 5.22 -3.02
CA PHE A 262 -13.30 3.93 -3.49
C PHE A 262 -13.79 4.00 -4.94
N THR A 263 -14.63 4.97 -5.27
CA THR A 263 -15.19 5.11 -6.63
C THR A 263 -14.13 5.54 -7.65
N LEU A 264 -13.16 6.34 -7.25
CA LEU A 264 -12.03 6.69 -8.09
C LEU A 264 -11.21 5.45 -8.48
N MET A 265 -10.81 4.65 -7.48
CA MET A 265 -10.03 3.43 -7.73
C MET A 265 -10.82 2.39 -8.53
N LEU A 266 -12.10 2.17 -8.19
CA LEU A 266 -12.98 1.33 -8.98
C LEU A 266 -13.04 1.77 -10.46
N THR A 267 -13.13 3.09 -10.69
CA THR A 267 -13.15 3.62 -12.05
C THR A 267 -11.84 3.39 -12.78
N LEU A 268 -10.70 3.60 -12.11
CA LEU A 268 -9.38 3.34 -12.68
C LEU A 268 -9.23 1.87 -13.07
N ASP A 269 -9.60 0.97 -12.17
CA ASP A 269 -9.44 -0.46 -12.35
C ASP A 269 -10.33 -0.98 -13.49
N VAL A 270 -11.63 -0.65 -13.49
CA VAL A 270 -12.56 -1.08 -14.55
C VAL A 270 -12.28 -0.41 -15.90
N SER A 271 -11.73 0.83 -15.92
CA SER A 271 -11.46 1.53 -17.17
C SER A 271 -10.13 1.15 -17.82
N LEU A 272 -9.16 0.72 -17.03
CA LEU A 272 -7.81 0.37 -17.47
C LEU A 272 -7.56 -1.14 -17.42
N GLY A 273 -8.17 -1.87 -16.46
CA GLY A 273 -8.03 -3.32 -16.30
C GLY A 273 -8.87 -4.09 -17.29
#